data_a6e0b730f555159025a50ddee8f6cae6
#
_entry.id   a6e0b730f555159025a50ddee8f6cae6
#
_cell.length_a   1.000
_cell.length_b   1.000
_cell.length_c   1.000
_cell.angle_alpha   90.00
_cell.angle_beta   90.00
_cell.angle_gamma   90.00
#
_symmetry.space_group_name_H-M   'P 1'
#
loop_
_entity.id
_entity.type
_entity.pdbx_description
1 polymer ?
#
loop_
_entity_poly.entity_id
_entity_poly.type
_entity_poly.pdbx_seq_one_letter_code
_entity_poly.pdbx_strand_id
1 'polypeptide(L)'
;MKSRQLALGVAALFALAACDSKVQTSVPADSAPAASAAAAPAGLVEGQNYTVLANPIPQQQAGKVEVLEFFGYFCPHCAHLEPVLSKHAKSFKDDMYLRTEHVVWQKEMLTLARLAAAVDMAAADSKDVANSHIFDAMVNQKIKLQNPEVLKKWLGEQTAFDGKKVLAAYESPERQA
;
A
#
# COMPACT_ATOMS: atom_id res chain seq x y z
N MET A 1 -19.80 60.11 -40.99
CA MET A 1 -18.58 60.69 -41.62
C MET A 1 -17.60 59.53 -41.71
N LYS A 2 -17.44 59.04 -42.93
CA LYS A 2 -16.16 59.02 -43.69
C LYS A 2 -15.04 58.22 -43.00
N SER A 3 -14.35 57.26 -43.55
CA SER A 3 -13.99 56.74 -44.89
C SER A 3 -13.30 55.40 -44.71
N ARG A 4 -13.60 54.35 -45.49
CA ARG A 4 -12.94 53.89 -46.73
C ARG A 4 -11.41 53.76 -46.64
N GLN A 5 -10.90 52.53 -46.81
CA GLN A 5 -10.08 52.01 -47.92
C GLN A 5 -9.67 50.60 -47.57
N LEU A 6 -9.92 49.48 -48.21
CA LEU A 6 -9.61 48.94 -49.54
C LEU A 6 -8.11 48.84 -49.87
N ALA A 7 -7.59 47.61 -49.92
CA ALA A 7 -6.58 47.05 -50.83
C ALA A 7 -6.44 45.53 -50.48
N LEU A 8 -6.93 44.60 -51.32
CA LEU A 8 -6.26 43.88 -52.41
C LEU A 8 -4.92 43.25 -51.97
N GLY A 9 -4.85 41.96 -51.78
CA GLY A 9 -4.75 40.89 -52.76
C GLY A 9 -3.40 40.22 -52.61
N VAL A 10 -3.34 38.93 -52.50
CA VAL A 10 -2.51 38.01 -53.31
C VAL A 10 -2.90 36.60 -52.91
N ALA A 11 -3.38 35.85 -53.87
CA ALA A 11 -3.56 34.40 -53.79
C ALA A 11 -2.21 33.70 -53.92
N ALA A 12 -1.93 32.76 -53.03
CA ALA A 12 -0.91 31.75 -53.22
C ALA A 12 -1.50 30.38 -52.89
N LEU A 13 -1.81 29.68 -53.97
CA LEU A 13 -2.04 28.22 -53.92
C LEU A 13 -0.78 27.53 -53.43
N PHE A 14 -0.88 26.75 -52.35
CA PHE A 14 0.08 25.71 -52.06
C PHE A 14 -0.64 24.40 -51.82
N ALA A 15 -0.07 23.39 -52.46
CA ALA A 15 -0.55 22.06 -52.66
C ALA A 15 -0.78 21.30 -51.35
N LEU A 16 -1.81 20.43 -51.38
CA LEU A 16 -2.04 19.36 -50.42
C LEU A 16 -0.86 18.33 -50.53
N ALA A 17 -0.09 18.19 -49.47
CA ALA A 17 0.65 16.99 -49.23
C ALA A 17 0.05 16.36 -47.96
N ALA A 18 -0.72 15.30 -48.16
CA ALA A 18 -1.19 14.44 -47.08
C ALA A 18 0.01 13.69 -46.52
N CYS A 19 0.44 14.04 -45.32
CA CYS A 19 1.29 13.19 -44.47
C CYS A 19 0.45 12.69 -43.31
N ASP A 20 0.07 11.44 -43.42
CA ASP A 20 -0.43 10.59 -42.37
C ASP A 20 0.64 10.47 -41.28
N SER A 21 0.60 11.36 -40.32
CA SER A 21 1.43 11.28 -39.10
C SER A 21 0.60 10.67 -38.01
N LYS A 22 0.68 9.35 -37.86
CA LYS A 22 0.36 8.70 -36.60
C LYS A 22 1.18 9.36 -35.50
N VAL A 23 0.53 10.21 -34.72
CA VAL A 23 1.07 10.67 -33.42
C VAL A 23 1.08 9.46 -32.50
N GLN A 24 2.20 8.73 -32.50
CA GLN A 24 2.53 7.85 -31.40
C GLN A 24 2.94 8.75 -30.22
N THR A 25 2.01 8.96 -29.33
CA THR A 25 2.31 9.48 -27.99
C THR A 25 3.08 8.39 -27.25
N SER A 26 4.40 8.34 -27.46
CA SER A 26 5.29 7.61 -26.59
C SER A 26 5.33 8.34 -25.26
N VAL A 27 4.52 7.86 -24.32
CA VAL A 27 4.73 8.16 -22.89
C VAL A 27 6.12 7.61 -22.57
N PRO A 28 7.07 8.40 -22.05
CA PRO A 28 8.30 7.85 -21.54
C PRO A 28 7.92 6.87 -20.42
N ALA A 29 8.17 5.59 -20.59
CA ALA A 29 8.19 4.66 -19.48
C ALA A 29 9.33 5.14 -18.59
N ASP A 30 8.96 5.79 -17.49
CA ASP A 30 9.88 6.10 -16.41
C ASP A 30 10.43 4.74 -15.95
N SER A 31 11.67 4.48 -16.35
CA SER A 31 12.38 3.25 -16.02
C SER A 31 12.66 3.33 -14.53
N ALA A 32 11.77 2.72 -13.73
CA ALA A 32 12.10 2.42 -12.35
C ALA A 32 13.48 1.75 -12.35
N PRO A 33 14.44 2.19 -11.51
CA PRO A 33 15.73 1.57 -11.45
C PRO A 33 15.54 0.09 -11.18
N ALA A 34 16.04 -0.75 -12.11
CA ALA A 34 16.07 -2.19 -11.91
C ALA A 34 16.77 -2.44 -10.58
N ALA A 35 16.03 -2.97 -9.60
CA ALA A 35 16.62 -3.39 -8.35
C ALA A 35 17.76 -4.35 -8.72
N SER A 36 19.00 -3.94 -8.42
CA SER A 36 20.17 -4.78 -8.58
C SER A 36 19.89 -6.07 -7.83
N ALA A 37 19.77 -7.18 -8.56
CA ALA A 37 19.58 -8.49 -7.95
C ALA A 37 20.76 -8.73 -7.02
N ALA A 38 20.55 -8.52 -5.72
CA ALA A 38 21.54 -8.90 -4.72
C ALA A 38 21.78 -10.40 -4.89
N ALA A 39 23.06 -10.81 -4.92
CA ALA A 39 23.42 -12.23 -5.01
C ALA A 39 22.71 -12.98 -3.89
N ALA A 40 22.02 -14.07 -4.25
CA ALA A 40 21.34 -14.90 -3.25
C ALA A 40 22.32 -15.33 -2.16
N PRO A 41 21.92 -15.34 -0.87
CA PRO A 41 22.75 -15.85 0.20
C PRO A 41 23.20 -17.29 -0.10
N ALA A 42 24.42 -17.64 0.28
CA ALA A 42 24.97 -18.96 0.02
C ALA A 42 24.04 -20.07 0.54
N GLY A 43 23.71 -21.03 -0.32
CA GLY A 43 22.84 -22.17 0.02
C GLY A 43 21.36 -21.98 -0.29
N LEU A 44 20.91 -20.80 -0.76
CA LEU A 44 19.55 -20.59 -1.24
C LEU A 44 19.47 -20.76 -2.75
N VAL A 45 18.50 -21.51 -3.24
CA VAL A 45 18.26 -21.84 -4.65
C VAL A 45 16.92 -21.26 -5.09
N GLU A 46 16.95 -20.46 -6.17
CA GLU A 46 15.72 -19.97 -6.77
C GLU A 46 14.84 -21.12 -7.28
N GLY A 47 13.54 -21.00 -7.09
CA GLY A 47 12.56 -22.05 -7.39
C GLY A 47 12.45 -23.16 -6.34
N GLN A 48 13.35 -23.19 -5.35
CA GLN A 48 13.28 -24.09 -4.21
C GLN A 48 13.05 -23.36 -2.88
N ASN A 49 13.86 -22.35 -2.61
CA ASN A 49 13.83 -21.60 -1.35
C ASN A 49 13.17 -20.23 -1.48
N TYR A 50 13.20 -19.65 -2.67
CA TYR A 50 12.59 -18.37 -2.99
C TYR A 50 12.23 -18.31 -4.47
N THR A 51 11.42 -17.32 -4.85
CA THR A 51 11.11 -16.99 -6.25
C THR A 51 11.33 -15.50 -6.48
N VAL A 52 12.03 -15.15 -7.56
CA VAL A 52 12.17 -13.77 -7.99
C VAL A 52 10.87 -13.32 -8.66
N LEU A 53 10.29 -12.22 -8.17
CA LEU A 53 9.07 -11.67 -8.75
C LEU A 53 9.37 -11.01 -10.10
N ALA A 54 8.63 -11.38 -11.15
CA ALA A 54 8.74 -10.76 -12.47
C ALA A 54 8.43 -9.25 -12.42
N ASN A 55 7.50 -8.86 -11.54
CA ASN A 55 7.14 -7.47 -11.27
C ASN A 55 7.38 -7.22 -9.78
N PRO A 56 8.53 -6.65 -9.39
CA PRO A 56 8.83 -6.36 -7.99
C PRO A 56 7.81 -5.39 -7.39
N ILE A 57 7.46 -5.63 -6.13
CA ILE A 57 6.63 -4.69 -5.36
C ILE A 57 7.51 -3.49 -5.00
N PRO A 58 7.09 -2.25 -5.29
CA PRO A 58 7.85 -1.07 -4.92
C PRO A 58 8.10 -0.99 -3.42
N GLN A 59 9.36 -0.79 -3.03
CA GLN A 59 9.75 -0.60 -1.65
C GLN A 59 9.31 0.79 -1.15
N GLN A 60 8.91 0.89 0.11
CA GLN A 60 8.56 2.18 0.71
C GLN A 60 9.80 3.01 1.09
N GLN A 61 10.92 2.37 1.38
CA GLN A 61 12.18 3.04 1.73
C GLN A 61 13.28 2.59 0.77
N ALA A 62 13.61 3.46 -0.18
CA ALA A 62 14.65 3.18 -1.16
C ALA A 62 16.00 2.89 -0.50
N GLY A 63 16.72 1.90 -1.03
CA GLY A 63 18.06 1.53 -0.56
C GLY A 63 18.10 0.70 0.72
N LYS A 64 16.93 0.32 1.25
CA LYS A 64 16.86 -0.58 2.41
C LYS A 64 16.36 -1.98 2.02
N VAL A 65 16.60 -2.94 2.87
CA VAL A 65 16.00 -4.28 2.77
C VAL A 65 14.61 -4.24 3.42
N GLU A 66 13.58 -4.48 2.62
CA GLU A 66 12.20 -4.58 3.11
C GLU A 66 11.85 -6.05 3.40
N VAL A 67 11.38 -6.30 4.61
CA VAL A 67 10.64 -7.52 4.94
C VAL A 67 9.16 -7.19 4.84
N LEU A 68 8.49 -7.72 3.81
CA LEU A 68 7.07 -7.49 3.56
C LEU A 68 6.27 -8.72 3.98
N GLU A 69 5.42 -8.56 4.99
CA GLU A 69 4.45 -9.56 5.40
C GLU A 69 3.07 -9.25 4.85
N PHE A 70 2.45 -10.21 4.18
CA PHE A 70 1.02 -10.20 3.88
C PHE A 70 0.28 -10.98 4.95
N PHE A 71 -0.58 -10.33 5.70
CA PHE A 71 -1.27 -10.92 6.85
C PHE A 71 -2.79 -10.69 6.82
N GLY A 72 -3.50 -11.34 7.72
CA GLY A 72 -4.92 -11.09 7.99
C GLY A 72 -5.25 -11.32 9.44
N TYR A 73 -5.95 -10.38 10.09
CA TYR A 73 -6.39 -10.51 11.49
C TYR A 73 -7.28 -11.73 11.75
N PHE A 74 -7.88 -12.30 10.71
CA PHE A 74 -8.66 -13.54 10.79
C PHE A 74 -7.82 -14.82 10.79
N CYS A 75 -6.51 -14.72 10.55
CA CYS A 75 -5.62 -15.86 10.34
C CYS A 75 -4.91 -16.28 11.65
N PRO A 76 -5.17 -17.51 12.17
CA PRO A 76 -4.50 -17.98 13.38
C PRO A 76 -2.99 -18.09 13.26
N HIS A 77 -2.47 -18.44 12.08
CA HIS A 77 -1.02 -18.53 11.85
C HIS A 77 -0.36 -17.15 11.90
N CYS A 78 -1.02 -16.11 11.36
CA CYS A 78 -0.55 -14.73 11.49
C CYS A 78 -0.56 -14.28 12.95
N ALA A 79 -1.59 -14.63 13.72
CA ALA A 79 -1.65 -14.33 15.16
C ALA A 79 -0.48 -14.96 15.95
N HIS A 80 -0.02 -16.15 15.55
CA HIS A 80 1.15 -16.79 16.17
C HIS A 80 2.47 -16.20 15.69
N LEU A 81 2.55 -15.74 14.44
CA LEU A 81 3.75 -15.15 13.86
C LEU A 81 4.01 -13.73 14.37
N GLU A 82 2.96 -12.92 14.55
CA GLU A 82 3.04 -11.50 14.91
C GLU A 82 4.01 -11.21 16.07
N PRO A 83 3.91 -11.85 17.26
CA PRO A 83 4.81 -11.53 18.36
C PRO A 83 6.28 -11.92 18.07
N VAL A 84 6.49 -12.94 17.26
CA VAL A 84 7.83 -13.36 16.85
C VAL A 84 8.43 -12.37 15.86
N LEU A 85 7.68 -12.01 14.82
CA LEU A 85 8.11 -11.12 13.77
C LEU A 85 8.36 -9.70 14.30
N SER A 86 7.43 -9.16 15.10
CA SER A 86 7.56 -7.85 15.75
C SER A 86 8.78 -7.78 16.66
N LYS A 87 9.07 -8.86 17.42
CA LYS A 87 10.26 -8.94 18.25
C LYS A 87 11.53 -8.91 17.39
N HIS A 88 11.59 -9.69 16.31
CA HIS A 88 12.73 -9.70 15.40
C HIS A 88 12.91 -8.36 14.68
N ALA A 89 11.84 -7.72 14.27
CA ALA A 89 11.90 -6.41 13.61
C ALA A 89 12.59 -5.33 14.47
N LYS A 90 12.45 -5.41 15.80
CA LYS A 90 13.15 -4.52 16.74
C LYS A 90 14.68 -4.72 16.77
N SER A 91 15.17 -5.85 16.24
CA SER A 91 16.59 -6.15 16.13
C SER A 91 17.14 -5.94 14.70
N PHE A 92 16.33 -5.46 13.79
CA PHE A 92 16.78 -5.15 12.44
C PHE A 92 17.85 -4.05 12.47
N LYS A 93 18.80 -4.14 11.55
CA LYS A 93 19.79 -3.08 11.34
C LYS A 93 19.12 -1.86 10.70
N ASP A 94 19.79 -0.73 10.72
CA ASP A 94 19.27 0.54 10.18
C ASP A 94 18.95 0.49 8.68
N ASP A 95 19.51 -0.48 7.96
CA ASP A 95 19.27 -0.75 6.56
C ASP A 95 18.11 -1.71 6.27
N MET A 96 17.37 -2.12 7.31
CA MET A 96 16.24 -3.04 7.22
C MET A 96 14.98 -2.46 7.87
N TYR A 97 13.80 -2.87 7.39
CA TYR A 97 12.52 -2.55 8.03
C TYR A 97 11.46 -3.60 7.74
N LEU A 98 10.47 -3.66 8.62
CA LEU A 98 9.28 -4.49 8.45
C LEU A 98 8.13 -3.62 7.93
N ARG A 99 7.48 -4.08 6.88
CA ARG A 99 6.19 -3.58 6.39
C ARG A 99 5.16 -4.69 6.45
N THR A 100 3.98 -4.39 6.95
CA THR A 100 2.88 -5.34 7.03
C THR A 100 1.71 -4.85 6.21
N GLU A 101 1.12 -5.71 5.38
CA GLU A 101 -0.03 -5.38 4.52
C GLU A 101 -1.16 -6.37 4.77
N HIS A 102 -2.33 -5.86 5.15
CA HIS A 102 -3.49 -6.73 5.35
C HIS A 102 -4.07 -7.18 4.00
N VAL A 103 -4.23 -8.49 3.80
CA VAL A 103 -4.78 -9.04 2.56
C VAL A 103 -6.27 -8.76 2.42
N VAL A 104 -6.71 -8.51 1.16
CA VAL A 104 -8.11 -8.30 0.81
C VAL A 104 -8.47 -9.22 -0.35
N TRP A 105 -9.00 -10.39 -0.04
CA TRP A 105 -9.51 -11.35 -1.04
C TRP A 105 -11.01 -11.24 -1.25
N GLN A 106 -11.72 -10.67 -0.28
CA GLN A 106 -13.18 -10.49 -0.28
C GLN A 106 -13.52 -9.10 0.27
N LYS A 107 -14.68 -8.58 -0.14
CA LYS A 107 -15.12 -7.23 0.24
C LYS A 107 -15.22 -7.02 1.76
N GLU A 108 -15.61 -8.05 2.48
CA GLU A 108 -15.73 -8.03 3.94
C GLU A 108 -14.39 -7.79 4.66
N MET A 109 -13.29 -8.12 4.00
CA MET A 109 -11.94 -7.90 4.54
C MET A 109 -11.49 -6.44 4.45
N LEU A 110 -12.16 -5.59 3.66
CA LEU A 110 -11.85 -4.16 3.57
C LEU A 110 -11.92 -3.46 4.94
N THR A 111 -12.89 -3.84 5.77
CA THR A 111 -12.99 -3.32 7.15
C THR A 111 -11.72 -3.58 7.94
N LEU A 112 -11.17 -4.79 7.84
CA LEU A 112 -9.96 -5.18 8.56
C LEU A 112 -8.70 -4.54 7.97
N ALA A 113 -8.61 -4.39 6.66
CA ALA A 113 -7.51 -3.69 6.01
C ALA A 113 -7.49 -2.19 6.39
N ARG A 114 -8.67 -1.55 6.47
CA ARG A 114 -8.80 -0.18 6.99
C ARG A 114 -8.41 -0.08 8.47
N LEU A 115 -8.77 -1.09 9.27
CA LEU A 115 -8.35 -1.16 10.67
C LEU A 115 -6.83 -1.24 10.77
N ALA A 116 -6.17 -2.11 9.99
CA ALA A 116 -4.72 -2.22 9.97
C ALA A 116 -4.04 -0.88 9.63
N ALA A 117 -4.52 -0.21 8.57
CA ALA A 117 -4.05 1.11 8.21
C ALA A 117 -4.29 2.18 9.29
N ALA A 118 -5.42 2.11 10.00
CA ALA A 118 -5.71 3.02 11.11
C ALA A 118 -4.78 2.78 12.31
N VAL A 119 -4.44 1.53 12.61
CA VAL A 119 -3.45 1.16 13.64
C VAL A 119 -2.08 1.73 13.29
N ASP A 120 -1.62 1.56 12.05
CA ASP A 120 -0.34 2.11 11.58
C ASP A 120 -0.26 3.63 11.73
N MET A 121 -1.36 4.33 11.46
CA MET A 121 -1.41 5.80 11.55
C MET A 121 -1.50 6.32 12.98
N ALA A 122 -2.32 5.67 13.80
CA ALA A 122 -2.78 6.24 15.07
C ALA A 122 -2.13 5.61 16.30
N ALA A 123 -1.56 4.41 16.16
CA ALA A 123 -1.00 3.62 17.25
C ALA A 123 0.44 3.16 16.97
N ALA A 124 1.23 3.92 16.21
CA ALA A 124 2.59 3.53 15.82
C ALA A 124 3.46 3.09 17.02
N ASP A 125 3.41 3.82 18.14
CA ASP A 125 4.18 3.53 19.35
C ASP A 125 3.65 2.32 20.14
N SER A 126 2.41 1.89 19.88
CA SER A 126 1.73 0.76 20.54
C SER A 126 1.18 -0.24 19.53
N LYS A 127 1.72 -0.28 18.33
CA LYS A 127 1.25 -1.13 17.23
C LYS A 127 1.23 -2.60 17.63
N ASP A 128 2.29 -3.09 18.26
CA ASP A 128 2.38 -4.49 18.70
C ASP A 128 1.26 -4.84 19.70
N VAL A 129 0.95 -3.91 20.63
CA VAL A 129 -0.13 -4.08 21.60
C VAL A 129 -1.47 -4.10 20.89
N ALA A 130 -1.72 -3.14 20.01
CA ALA A 130 -2.98 -3.04 19.27
C ALA A 130 -3.20 -4.29 18.40
N ASN A 131 -2.20 -4.72 17.64
CA ASN A 131 -2.27 -5.94 16.82
C ASN A 131 -2.55 -7.18 17.66
N SER A 132 -1.83 -7.36 18.78
CA SER A 132 -2.05 -8.50 19.69
C SER A 132 -3.50 -8.56 20.19
N HIS A 133 -4.08 -7.42 20.59
CA HIS A 133 -5.47 -7.36 21.04
C HIS A 133 -6.48 -7.61 19.93
N ILE A 134 -6.21 -7.12 18.71
CA ILE A 134 -7.06 -7.37 17.53
C ILE A 134 -7.03 -8.85 17.16
N PHE A 135 -5.84 -9.46 17.10
CA PHE A 135 -5.72 -10.90 16.84
C PHE A 135 -6.43 -11.73 17.91
N ASP A 136 -6.25 -11.40 19.20
CA ASP A 136 -6.92 -12.11 20.28
C ASP A 136 -8.45 -12.00 20.16
N ALA A 137 -8.98 -10.80 19.90
CA ALA A 137 -10.40 -10.58 19.69
C ALA A 137 -10.94 -11.44 18.55
N MET A 138 -10.26 -11.50 17.42
CA MET A 138 -10.75 -12.22 16.25
C MET A 138 -10.49 -13.73 16.32
N VAL A 139 -9.29 -14.13 16.73
CA VAL A 139 -8.86 -15.54 16.65
C VAL A 139 -9.31 -16.33 17.86
N ASN A 140 -9.19 -15.78 19.08
CA ASN A 140 -9.51 -16.49 20.30
C ASN A 140 -10.95 -16.22 20.78
N GLN A 141 -11.31 -14.92 20.88
CA GLN A 141 -12.63 -14.51 21.36
C GLN A 141 -13.73 -14.60 20.30
N LYS A 142 -13.36 -14.81 18.99
CA LYS A 142 -14.28 -14.90 17.85
C LYS A 142 -15.17 -13.67 17.64
N ILE A 143 -14.70 -12.49 18.06
CA ILE A 143 -15.38 -11.23 17.84
C ILE A 143 -15.29 -10.89 16.35
N LYS A 144 -16.42 -10.57 15.71
CA LYS A 144 -16.53 -10.35 14.27
C LYS A 144 -16.17 -8.89 13.91
N LEU A 145 -14.90 -8.52 14.07
CA LEU A 145 -14.41 -7.16 13.79
C LEU A 145 -14.49 -6.77 12.29
N GLN A 146 -14.74 -7.70 11.38
CA GLN A 146 -15.09 -7.39 9.99
C GLN A 146 -16.45 -6.69 9.85
N ASN A 147 -17.30 -6.73 10.88
CA ASN A 147 -18.53 -5.92 10.95
C ASN A 147 -18.18 -4.53 11.48
N PRO A 148 -18.42 -3.43 10.73
CA PRO A 148 -18.05 -2.07 11.14
C PRO A 148 -18.65 -1.62 12.48
N GLU A 149 -19.89 -1.99 12.76
CA GLU A 149 -20.54 -1.56 14.01
C GLU A 149 -19.96 -2.29 15.23
N VAL A 150 -19.64 -3.58 15.09
CA VAL A 150 -18.93 -4.35 16.12
C VAL A 150 -17.55 -3.77 16.35
N LEU A 151 -16.81 -3.46 15.27
CA LEU A 151 -15.48 -2.87 15.32
C LEU A 151 -15.48 -1.52 16.06
N LYS A 152 -16.37 -0.61 15.68
CA LYS A 152 -16.45 0.72 16.31
C LYS A 152 -16.70 0.63 17.80
N LYS A 153 -17.66 -0.20 18.22
CA LYS A 153 -17.94 -0.44 19.63
C LYS A 153 -16.70 -1.01 20.33
N TRP A 154 -16.10 -2.04 19.77
CA TRP A 154 -14.93 -2.71 20.34
C TRP A 154 -13.74 -1.74 20.49
N LEU A 155 -13.44 -0.92 19.49
CA LEU A 155 -12.39 0.10 19.56
C LEU A 155 -12.66 1.14 20.65
N GLY A 156 -13.92 1.56 20.83
CA GLY A 156 -14.32 2.50 21.87
C GLY A 156 -14.10 2.00 23.29
N GLU A 157 -14.03 0.69 23.48
CA GLU A 157 -13.87 0.01 24.78
C GLU A 157 -12.40 -0.33 25.09
N GLN A 158 -11.45 -0.12 24.16
CA GLN A 158 -10.05 -0.48 24.37
C GLN A 158 -9.37 0.48 25.34
N THR A 159 -8.56 -0.08 26.24
CA THR A 159 -7.75 0.65 27.21
C THR A 159 -6.28 0.26 27.18
N ALA A 160 -5.92 -0.86 26.54
CA ALA A 160 -4.54 -1.30 26.40
C ALA A 160 -3.75 -0.48 25.37
N PHE A 161 -4.46 0.15 24.43
CA PHE A 161 -3.97 1.12 23.47
C PHE A 161 -5.04 2.20 23.25
N ASP A 162 -4.70 3.30 22.59
CA ASP A 162 -5.66 4.37 22.31
C ASP A 162 -6.65 3.97 21.20
N GLY A 163 -7.65 3.15 21.57
CA GLY A 163 -8.68 2.68 20.66
C GLY A 163 -9.53 3.80 20.09
N LYS A 164 -9.73 4.92 20.82
CA LYS A 164 -10.47 6.08 20.30
C LYS A 164 -9.70 6.80 19.18
N LYS A 165 -8.39 6.92 19.34
CA LYS A 165 -7.53 7.50 18.30
C LYS A 165 -7.49 6.61 17.04
N VAL A 166 -7.43 5.29 17.22
CA VAL A 166 -7.54 4.33 16.11
C VAL A 166 -8.91 4.42 15.43
N LEU A 167 -9.99 4.55 16.20
CA LEU A 167 -11.35 4.72 15.66
C LEU A 167 -11.46 6.00 14.82
N ALA A 168 -10.94 7.12 15.31
CA ALA A 168 -10.92 8.38 14.57
C ALA A 168 -10.14 8.26 13.23
N ALA A 169 -9.01 7.57 13.24
CA ALA A 169 -8.24 7.29 12.03
C ALA A 169 -8.99 6.36 11.07
N TYR A 170 -9.68 5.33 11.58
CA TYR A 170 -10.49 4.42 10.80
C TYR A 170 -11.66 5.12 10.08
N GLU A 171 -12.27 6.13 10.74
CA GLU A 171 -13.41 6.90 10.21
C GLU A 171 -12.97 8.07 9.32
N SER A 172 -11.67 8.37 9.21
CA SER A 172 -11.20 9.49 8.41
C SER A 172 -11.53 9.32 6.91
N PRO A 173 -11.92 10.40 6.20
CA PRO A 173 -12.28 10.34 4.77
C PRO A 173 -11.15 9.85 3.87
N GLU A 174 -9.91 10.11 4.23
CA GLU A 174 -8.72 9.72 3.47
C GLU A 174 -8.57 8.19 3.32
N ARG A 175 -9.31 7.41 4.12
CA ARG A 175 -9.28 5.95 4.12
C ARG A 175 -10.56 5.31 3.58
N GLN A 176 -11.53 6.13 3.16
CA GLN A 176 -12.77 5.63 2.57
C GLN A 176 -12.72 5.60 1.02
N ALA A 177 -11.68 6.17 0.43
CA ALA A 177 -11.36 6.09 -1.00
C ALA A 177 -10.44 4.90 -1.27
#